data_bb7e31a2d4df91905849f09cb798a666
#
_entry.id   bb7e31a2d4df91905849f09cb798a666
#
_cell.length_a   1.000
_cell.length_b   1.000
_cell.length_c   1.000
_cell.angle_alpha   90.00
_cell.angle_beta   90.00
_cell.angle_gamma   90.00
#
_symmetry.space_group_name_H-M   'P 1'
#
loop_
_entity.id
_entity.type
_entity.pdbx_description
1 polymer ?
#
loop_
_entity_poly.entity_id
_entity_poly.type
_entity_poly.pdbx_seq_one_letter_code
_entity_poly.pdbx_strand_id
1 'polypeptide(L)'
;MILASYCDRRYKKRKSGSGSKNKLSFDASSHLIRIAGVDLTAIPGIEASTALKIISEIGLDLNRWNSSKQFASWLGLCPGNKVSGGKRLGGKSKRTSNNAASALKIAASTLHSNESALGAFFRRLKSRLGTPQAITVTAHKIAIIMFEMIKNHIEYNEVGQDYYENQYRDRLIKNLSFRAKNLGFELKKISC
;
A
#
# COMPACT_ATOMS: atom_id res chain seq x y z
N MET A 1 17.67 -22.15 -18.23
CA MET A 1 17.88 -21.17 -19.31
C MET A 1 16.58 -20.54 -19.82
N ILE A 2 15.62 -20.25 -18.93
CA ILE A 2 14.26 -19.72 -19.24
C ILE A 2 14.03 -18.31 -18.65
N LEU A 3 14.94 -17.81 -17.80
CA LEU A 3 14.78 -16.51 -17.10
C LEU A 3 15.25 -15.28 -17.91
N ALA A 4 15.96 -15.47 -19.03
CA ALA A 4 16.52 -14.35 -19.81
C ALA A 4 15.52 -13.71 -20.78
N SER A 5 14.42 -14.38 -21.17
CA SER A 5 13.46 -13.87 -22.17
C SER A 5 12.32 -13.06 -21.59
N TYR A 6 12.13 -13.04 -20.25
CA TYR A 6 11.03 -12.34 -19.60
C TYR A 6 11.32 -10.85 -19.31
N CYS A 7 12.59 -10.48 -19.31
CA CYS A 7 13.05 -9.14 -18.91
C CYS A 7 12.95 -8.06 -20.00
N ASP A 8 12.76 -8.44 -21.29
CA ASP A 8 13.04 -7.50 -22.40
C ASP A 8 11.81 -6.81 -23.01
N ARG A 9 10.58 -7.08 -22.57
CA ARG A 9 9.40 -6.62 -23.32
C ARG A 9 8.60 -5.46 -22.74
N ARG A 10 8.84 -4.94 -21.51
CA ARG A 10 7.93 -3.91 -20.92
C ARG A 10 8.56 -2.78 -20.10
N TYR A 11 9.86 -2.64 -20.07
CA TYR A 11 10.47 -1.52 -19.37
C TYR A 11 10.40 -0.24 -20.21
N LYS A 12 9.30 0.49 -20.14
CA LYS A 12 9.26 1.90 -20.57
C LYS A 12 9.94 2.73 -19.47
N LYS A 13 11.20 3.13 -19.73
CA LYS A 13 11.96 4.06 -18.89
C LYS A 13 11.11 5.30 -18.61
N ARG A 14 10.59 5.44 -17.39
CA ARG A 14 9.92 6.69 -16.97
C ARG A 14 10.92 7.80 -17.07
N LYS A 15 10.63 8.87 -17.84
CA LYS A 15 11.47 10.07 -17.92
C LYS A 15 11.60 10.63 -16.50
N SER A 16 12.83 10.56 -15.94
CA SER A 16 13.12 11.14 -14.64
C SER A 16 13.04 12.66 -14.78
N GLY A 17 12.12 13.28 -14.04
CA GLY A 17 12.09 14.73 -13.87
C GLY A 17 13.42 15.24 -13.31
N SER A 18 13.67 16.53 -13.54
CA SER A 18 14.84 17.33 -13.14
C SER A 18 15.47 16.89 -11.82
N GLY A 19 16.81 16.81 -11.84
CA GLY A 19 17.72 16.25 -10.84
C GLY A 19 17.43 16.56 -9.38
N SER A 20 16.79 15.60 -8.70
CA SER A 20 16.79 15.55 -7.23
C SER A 20 18.18 15.21 -6.73
N LYS A 21 18.68 15.94 -5.72
CA LYS A 21 19.98 15.70 -5.06
C LYS A 21 20.12 14.27 -4.49
N ASN A 22 18.99 13.58 -4.28
CA ASN A 22 18.94 12.22 -3.72
C ASN A 22 18.75 11.12 -4.79
N LYS A 23 18.92 11.47 -6.08
CA LYS A 23 18.81 10.49 -7.15
C LYS A 23 20.01 9.54 -7.11
N LEU A 24 19.76 8.24 -7.19
CA LEU A 24 20.81 7.24 -7.31
C LEU A 24 21.59 7.46 -8.61
N SER A 25 22.92 7.32 -8.55
CA SER A 25 23.84 7.50 -9.69
C SER A 25 23.75 6.35 -10.71
N PHE A 26 23.07 5.27 -10.37
CA PHE A 26 22.91 4.07 -11.20
C PHE A 26 21.43 3.73 -11.40
N ASP A 27 21.12 2.88 -12.38
CA ASP A 27 19.75 2.40 -12.65
C ASP A 27 19.33 1.31 -11.66
N ALA A 28 18.94 1.74 -10.46
CA ALA A 28 18.47 0.82 -9.42
C ALA A 28 17.16 0.11 -9.80
N SER A 29 16.29 0.71 -10.62
CA SER A 29 15.01 0.12 -11.01
C SER A 29 15.21 -1.18 -11.77
N SER A 30 16.05 -1.18 -12.81
CA SER A 30 16.34 -2.40 -13.59
C SER A 30 16.98 -3.50 -12.73
N HIS A 31 17.88 -3.13 -11.81
CA HIS A 31 18.47 -4.08 -10.89
C HIS A 31 17.44 -4.67 -9.91
N LEU A 32 16.56 -3.85 -9.38
CA LEU A 32 15.51 -4.30 -8.46
C LEU A 32 14.52 -5.23 -9.14
N ILE A 33 14.08 -4.93 -10.37
CA ILE A 33 13.21 -5.80 -11.14
C ILE A 33 13.88 -7.16 -11.39
N ARG A 34 15.16 -7.16 -11.77
CA ARG A 34 15.91 -8.39 -11.99
C ARG A 34 16.03 -9.25 -10.73
N ILE A 35 16.17 -8.61 -9.55
CA ILE A 35 16.36 -9.32 -8.27
C ILE A 35 14.99 -9.74 -7.68
N ALA A 36 14.00 -8.85 -7.67
CA ALA A 36 12.70 -9.10 -7.06
C ALA A 36 11.72 -9.84 -7.98
N GLY A 37 12.00 -9.90 -9.29
CA GLY A 37 11.12 -10.50 -10.28
C GLY A 37 9.88 -9.67 -10.63
N VAL A 38 9.68 -8.50 -9.98
CA VAL A 38 8.53 -7.60 -10.16
C VAL A 38 8.96 -6.14 -10.05
N ASP A 39 8.24 -5.25 -10.72
CA ASP A 39 8.47 -3.80 -10.63
C ASP A 39 7.77 -3.19 -9.41
N LEU A 40 8.52 -3.02 -8.33
CA LEU A 40 8.01 -2.37 -7.11
C LEU A 40 7.76 -0.87 -7.28
N THR A 41 8.38 -0.24 -8.26
CA THR A 41 8.19 1.19 -8.54
C THR A 41 6.85 1.48 -9.24
N ALA A 42 6.15 0.43 -9.70
CA ALA A 42 4.79 0.55 -10.19
C ALA A 42 3.80 0.95 -9.09
N ILE A 43 4.11 0.65 -7.82
CA ILE A 43 3.27 1.04 -6.68
C ILE A 43 3.38 2.56 -6.49
N PRO A 44 2.25 3.30 -6.47
CA PRO A 44 2.26 4.74 -6.23
C PRO A 44 2.95 5.11 -4.91
N GLY A 45 3.85 6.10 -4.98
CA GLY A 45 4.64 6.56 -3.83
C GLY A 45 5.93 5.78 -3.56
N ILE A 46 6.20 4.70 -4.30
CA ILE A 46 7.47 3.97 -4.19
C ILE A 46 8.39 4.34 -5.35
N GLU A 47 9.51 4.99 -5.03
CA GLU A 47 10.62 5.23 -5.94
C GLU A 47 11.69 4.14 -5.79
N ALA A 48 12.60 4.04 -6.77
CA ALA A 48 13.68 3.07 -6.78
C ALA A 48 14.55 3.12 -5.50
N SER A 49 14.82 4.32 -4.99
CA SER A 49 15.58 4.52 -3.74
C SER A 49 14.83 3.96 -2.52
N THR A 50 13.51 4.14 -2.48
CA THR A 50 12.65 3.61 -1.43
C THR A 50 12.53 2.08 -1.52
N ALA A 51 12.32 1.55 -2.73
CA ALA A 51 12.29 0.12 -2.97
C ALA A 51 13.61 -0.56 -2.57
N LEU A 52 14.76 0.05 -2.91
CA LEU A 52 16.07 -0.44 -2.53
C LEU A 52 16.23 -0.51 -1.00
N LYS A 53 15.85 0.55 -0.26
CA LYS A 53 15.88 0.56 1.21
C LYS A 53 15.00 -0.54 1.81
N ILE A 54 13.82 -0.76 1.25
CA ILE A 54 12.92 -1.78 1.74
C ILE A 54 13.51 -3.17 1.50
N ILE A 55 13.95 -3.45 0.27
CA ILE A 55 14.52 -4.77 -0.08
C ILE A 55 15.80 -5.05 0.70
N SER A 56 16.66 -4.05 0.94
CA SER A 56 17.88 -4.24 1.73
C SER A 56 17.61 -4.64 3.19
N GLU A 57 16.48 -4.22 3.75
CA GLU A 57 16.08 -4.55 5.14
C GLU A 57 15.34 -5.89 5.23
N ILE A 58 14.41 -6.15 4.29
CA ILE A 58 13.55 -7.34 4.35
C ILE A 58 14.19 -8.56 3.68
N GLY A 59 15.11 -8.35 2.74
CA GLY A 59 15.61 -9.39 1.84
C GLY A 59 14.57 -9.81 0.80
N LEU A 60 14.89 -10.85 0.04
CA LEU A 60 14.03 -11.41 -1.01
C LEU A 60 13.31 -12.68 -0.56
N ASP A 61 13.83 -13.34 0.47
CA ASP A 61 13.18 -14.54 1.02
C ASP A 61 12.06 -14.14 1.97
N LEU A 62 10.84 -14.14 1.42
CA LEU A 62 9.62 -13.87 2.17
C LEU A 62 9.00 -15.12 2.81
N ASN A 63 9.61 -16.31 2.64
CA ASN A 63 9.07 -17.57 3.18
C ASN A 63 9.10 -17.61 4.71
N ARG A 64 9.95 -16.80 5.34
CA ARG A 64 9.96 -16.61 6.79
C ARG A 64 8.65 -16.04 7.35
N TRP A 65 7.77 -15.48 6.51
CA TRP A 65 6.43 -15.05 6.89
C TRP A 65 5.38 -15.88 6.15
N ASN A 66 4.52 -16.57 6.91
CA ASN A 66 3.45 -17.40 6.33
C ASN A 66 2.37 -16.56 5.64
N SER A 67 2.23 -15.28 6.01
CA SER A 67 1.20 -14.40 5.46
C SER A 67 1.63 -12.92 5.44
N SER A 68 1.01 -12.14 4.55
CA SER A 68 1.19 -10.69 4.49
C SER A 68 0.82 -9.99 5.80
N LYS A 69 -0.09 -10.57 6.61
CA LYS A 69 -0.43 -10.05 7.95
C LYS A 69 0.72 -10.20 8.95
N GLN A 70 1.43 -11.35 8.92
CA GLN A 70 2.61 -11.56 9.77
C GLN A 70 3.74 -10.62 9.36
N PHE A 71 3.97 -10.45 8.07
CA PHE A 71 4.92 -9.48 7.53
C PHE A 71 4.62 -8.05 7.99
N ALA A 72 3.38 -7.58 7.85
CA ALA A 72 2.97 -6.25 8.31
C ALA A 72 3.06 -6.08 9.84
N SER A 73 2.84 -7.15 10.60
CA SER A 73 3.03 -7.17 12.05
C SER A 73 4.51 -7.06 12.45
N TRP A 74 5.38 -7.76 11.73
CA TRP A 74 6.83 -7.66 11.92
C TRP A 74 7.35 -6.25 11.64
N LEU A 75 6.83 -5.59 10.59
CA LEU A 75 7.10 -4.17 10.31
C LEU A 75 6.55 -3.21 11.39
N GLY A 76 5.70 -3.69 12.31
CA GLY A 76 5.06 -2.83 13.32
C GLY A 76 4.00 -1.89 12.75
N LEU A 77 3.45 -2.20 11.59
CA LEU A 77 2.41 -1.42 10.93
C LEU A 77 0.99 -1.84 11.33
N CYS A 78 0.85 -2.93 12.07
CA CYS A 78 -0.44 -3.39 12.58
C CYS A 78 -0.85 -2.61 13.84
N PRO A 79 -2.15 -2.28 14.01
CA PRO A 79 -2.65 -1.72 15.26
C PRO A 79 -2.53 -2.74 16.39
N GLY A 80 -2.05 -2.32 17.54
CA GLY A 80 -2.03 -3.13 18.75
C GLY A 80 -3.46 -3.27 19.30
N ASN A 81 -4.04 -4.45 19.21
CA ASN A 81 -5.35 -4.73 19.81
C ASN A 81 -5.14 -5.27 21.23
N LYS A 82 -5.06 -4.36 22.21
CA LYS A 82 -5.14 -4.74 23.62
C LYS A 82 -6.62 -4.77 24.01
N VAL A 83 -7.13 -5.96 24.32
CA VAL A 83 -8.50 -6.17 24.80
C VAL A 83 -8.42 -6.77 26.19
N SER A 84 -9.17 -6.24 27.16
CA SER A 84 -9.34 -6.80 28.48
C SER A 84 -10.81 -6.67 28.88
N GLY A 85 -11.40 -7.75 29.40
CA GLY A 85 -12.82 -7.75 29.78
C GLY A 85 -13.79 -7.37 28.65
N GLY A 86 -13.49 -7.73 27.39
CA GLY A 86 -14.29 -7.33 26.23
C GLY A 86 -14.13 -5.87 25.79
N LYS A 87 -13.41 -5.04 26.55
CA LYS A 87 -13.17 -3.63 26.22
C LYS A 87 -11.81 -3.45 25.53
N ARG A 88 -11.79 -2.65 24.47
CA ARG A 88 -10.56 -2.30 23.75
C ARG A 88 -9.77 -1.24 24.53
N LEU A 89 -8.63 -1.62 25.11
CA LEU A 89 -7.79 -0.75 25.94
C LEU A 89 -6.81 0.12 25.13
N GLY A 90 -6.56 -0.18 23.87
CA GLY A 90 -5.68 0.62 23.04
C GLY A 90 -5.52 0.09 21.63
N GLY A 91 -5.11 0.96 20.72
CA GLY A 91 -4.89 0.64 19.30
C GLY A 91 -3.58 1.19 18.73
N LYS A 92 -2.64 1.62 19.61
CA LYS A 92 -1.34 2.12 19.15
C LYS A 92 -0.53 0.98 18.54
N SER A 93 0.05 1.23 17.35
CA SER A 93 0.99 0.30 16.72
C SER A 93 2.23 0.11 17.63
N LYS A 94 2.82 -1.09 17.54
CA LYS A 94 4.08 -1.37 18.25
C LYS A 94 5.17 -0.42 17.72
N ARG A 95 5.97 0.16 18.62
CA ARG A 95 7.16 0.91 18.21
C ARG A 95 8.20 -0.07 17.67
N THR A 96 8.64 0.16 16.45
CA THR A 96 9.72 -0.60 15.81
C THR A 96 10.72 0.39 15.22
N SER A 97 11.99 0.08 15.28
CA SER A 97 13.09 0.82 14.64
C SER A 97 13.41 0.27 13.25
N ASN A 98 12.41 -0.28 12.56
CA ASN A 98 12.58 -0.91 11.26
C ASN A 98 12.66 0.15 10.16
N ASN A 99 13.76 0.17 9.39
CA ASN A 99 13.98 1.12 8.30
C ASN A 99 12.99 0.93 7.15
N ALA A 100 12.59 -0.31 6.84
CA ALA A 100 11.58 -0.58 5.83
C ALA A 100 10.21 -0.01 6.22
N ALA A 101 9.82 -0.12 7.50
CA ALA A 101 8.59 0.48 8.00
C ALA A 101 8.62 2.01 7.88
N SER A 102 9.77 2.63 8.17
CA SER A 102 9.95 4.07 8.01
C SER A 102 9.87 4.50 6.55
N ALA A 103 10.50 3.75 5.64
CA ALA A 103 10.45 4.00 4.21
C ALA A 103 9.02 3.88 3.66
N LEU A 104 8.26 2.85 4.10
CA LEU A 104 6.85 2.68 3.74
C LEU A 104 5.95 3.82 4.25
N LYS A 105 6.22 4.35 5.45
CA LYS A 105 5.49 5.51 5.98
C LYS A 105 5.79 6.78 5.19
N ILE A 106 7.04 6.97 4.76
CA ILE A 106 7.41 8.08 3.87
C ILE A 106 6.69 7.93 2.54
N ALA A 107 6.73 6.75 1.92
CA ALA A 107 6.00 6.46 0.69
C ALA A 107 4.48 6.73 0.83
N ALA A 108 3.88 6.31 1.94
CA ALA A 108 2.47 6.60 2.22
C ALA A 108 2.18 8.09 2.36
N SER A 109 3.10 8.88 2.91
CA SER A 109 2.90 10.33 3.07
C SER A 109 2.88 11.10 1.74
N THR A 110 3.58 10.60 0.72
CA THR A 110 3.61 11.23 -0.61
C THR A 110 2.30 11.05 -1.40
N LEU A 111 1.44 10.12 -0.98
CA LEU A 111 0.19 9.81 -1.67
C LEU A 111 -0.92 10.84 -1.49
N HIS A 112 -0.69 11.87 -0.70
CA HIS A 112 -1.73 12.85 -0.36
C HIS A 112 -2.26 13.59 -1.61
N SER A 113 -1.40 13.91 -2.58
CA SER A 113 -1.73 14.59 -3.84
C SER A 113 -1.81 13.65 -5.05
N ASN A 114 -1.70 12.34 -4.83
CA ASN A 114 -1.67 11.38 -5.93
C ASN A 114 -3.08 10.96 -6.34
N GLU A 115 -3.36 10.89 -7.66
CA GLU A 115 -4.66 10.53 -8.24
C GLU A 115 -4.86 9.00 -8.40
N SER A 116 -4.06 8.21 -7.71
CA SER A 116 -4.19 6.76 -7.67
C SER A 116 -5.28 6.29 -6.70
N ALA A 117 -5.65 5.01 -6.81
CA ALA A 117 -6.52 4.35 -5.85
C ALA A 117 -5.96 4.40 -4.42
N LEU A 118 -4.63 4.27 -4.25
CA LEU A 118 -3.96 4.41 -2.95
C LEU A 118 -4.01 5.86 -2.44
N GLY A 119 -3.91 6.87 -3.33
CA GLY A 119 -4.07 8.26 -2.97
C GLY A 119 -5.48 8.58 -2.48
N ALA A 120 -6.52 8.10 -3.17
CA ALA A 120 -7.91 8.22 -2.74
C ALA A 120 -8.16 7.53 -1.39
N PHE A 121 -7.59 6.34 -1.21
CA PHE A 121 -7.62 5.62 0.06
C PHE A 121 -6.99 6.43 1.19
N PHE A 122 -5.81 7.00 0.96
CA PHE A 122 -5.13 7.85 1.94
C PHE A 122 -5.94 9.08 2.33
N ARG A 123 -6.45 9.85 1.35
CA ARG A 123 -7.24 11.07 1.60
C ARG A 123 -8.47 10.78 2.46
N ARG A 124 -9.18 9.68 2.17
CA ARG A 124 -10.32 9.23 2.98
C ARG A 124 -9.93 8.86 4.41
N LEU A 125 -8.84 8.14 4.59
CA LEU A 125 -8.36 7.83 5.93
C LEU A 125 -7.94 9.08 6.70
N LYS A 126 -7.29 10.02 6.02
CA LYS A 126 -6.86 11.29 6.61
C LYS A 126 -8.04 12.10 7.15
N SER A 127 -9.14 12.21 6.40
CA SER A 127 -10.34 12.93 6.85
C SER A 127 -11.01 12.29 8.06
N ARG A 128 -10.94 10.96 8.21
CA ARG A 128 -11.61 10.22 9.29
C ARG A 128 -10.74 10.01 10.53
N LEU A 129 -9.44 9.72 10.35
CA LEU A 129 -8.54 9.26 11.42
C LEU A 129 -7.43 10.27 11.75
N GLY A 130 -7.26 11.30 10.93
CA GLY A 130 -6.13 12.22 10.99
C GLY A 130 -4.88 11.68 10.27
N THR A 131 -3.92 12.57 10.04
CA THR A 131 -2.74 12.30 9.19
C THR A 131 -1.83 11.19 9.72
N PRO A 132 -1.45 11.12 11.00
CA PRO A 132 -0.50 10.09 11.47
C PRO A 132 -1.06 8.67 11.36
N GLN A 133 -2.36 8.51 11.65
CA GLN A 133 -3.02 7.21 11.55
C GLN A 133 -3.23 6.82 10.08
N ALA A 134 -3.61 7.77 9.22
CA ALA A 134 -3.75 7.55 7.78
C ALA A 134 -2.44 7.07 7.15
N ILE A 135 -1.29 7.70 7.50
CA ILE A 135 0.04 7.27 7.05
C ILE A 135 0.30 5.82 7.45
N THR A 136 0.06 5.46 8.71
CA THR A 136 0.34 4.10 9.21
C THR A 136 -0.53 3.05 8.52
N VAL A 137 -1.83 3.32 8.35
CA VAL A 137 -2.77 2.38 7.69
C VAL A 137 -2.46 2.25 6.21
N THR A 138 -2.07 3.33 5.54
CA THR A 138 -1.69 3.30 4.13
C THR A 138 -0.35 2.57 3.94
N ALA A 139 0.64 2.81 4.80
CA ALA A 139 1.90 2.07 4.80
C ALA A 139 1.67 0.56 5.01
N HIS A 140 0.75 0.18 5.90
CA HIS A 140 0.33 -1.22 6.08
C HIS A 140 -0.27 -1.79 4.78
N LYS A 141 -1.11 -1.04 4.09
CA LYS A 141 -1.70 -1.48 2.81
C LYS A 141 -0.64 -1.66 1.73
N ILE A 142 0.31 -0.73 1.62
CA ILE A 142 1.45 -0.83 0.69
C ILE A 142 2.30 -2.06 1.03
N ALA A 143 2.59 -2.32 2.31
CA ALA A 143 3.36 -3.49 2.74
C ALA A 143 2.71 -4.82 2.31
N ILE A 144 1.37 -4.93 2.45
CA ILE A 144 0.63 -6.10 1.98
C ILE A 144 0.76 -6.26 0.47
N ILE A 145 0.56 -5.18 -0.31
CA ILE A 145 0.69 -5.22 -1.77
C ILE A 145 2.08 -5.66 -2.18
N MET A 146 3.14 -5.08 -1.59
CA MET A 146 4.52 -5.47 -1.87
C MET A 146 4.80 -6.94 -1.56
N PHE A 147 4.30 -7.43 -0.41
CA PHE A 147 4.45 -8.82 -0.02
C PHE A 147 3.83 -9.77 -1.05
N GLU A 148 2.59 -9.49 -1.48
CA GLU A 148 1.89 -10.31 -2.47
C GLU A 148 2.58 -10.24 -3.84
N MET A 149 3.06 -9.06 -4.25
CA MET A 149 3.81 -8.90 -5.50
C MET A 149 5.07 -9.75 -5.52
N ILE A 150 5.91 -9.65 -4.48
CA ILE A 150 7.20 -10.37 -4.42
C ILE A 150 6.97 -11.88 -4.28
N LYS A 151 6.05 -12.28 -3.38
CA LYS A 151 5.81 -13.70 -3.08
C LYS A 151 5.19 -14.48 -4.22
N ASN A 152 4.24 -13.85 -4.92
CA ASN A 152 3.45 -14.49 -5.97
C ASN A 152 3.87 -14.06 -7.38
N HIS A 153 4.90 -13.20 -7.51
CA HIS A 153 5.36 -12.62 -8.78
C HIS A 153 4.24 -11.96 -9.61
N ILE A 154 3.34 -11.25 -8.91
CA ILE A 154 2.20 -10.55 -9.50
C ILE A 154 2.56 -9.07 -9.70
N GLU A 155 2.35 -8.55 -10.91
CA GLU A 155 2.54 -7.12 -11.20
C GLU A 155 1.46 -6.27 -10.55
N TYR A 156 1.84 -5.05 -10.13
CA TYR A 156 0.87 -4.08 -9.60
C TYR A 156 -0.04 -3.58 -10.72
N ASN A 157 -1.35 -3.66 -10.49
CA ASN A 157 -2.35 -3.09 -11.39
C ASN A 157 -3.02 -1.88 -10.73
N GLU A 158 -2.76 -0.69 -11.27
CA GLU A 158 -3.39 0.55 -10.82
C GLU A 158 -4.79 0.67 -11.44
N VAL A 159 -5.81 0.61 -10.61
CA VAL A 159 -7.22 0.70 -11.03
C VAL A 159 -7.74 2.15 -11.06
N GLY A 160 -6.93 3.11 -10.61
CA GLY A 160 -7.29 4.52 -10.59
C GLY A 160 -8.20 4.94 -9.43
N GLN A 161 -8.27 6.26 -9.24
CA GLN A 161 -9.05 6.88 -8.16
C GLN A 161 -10.56 6.64 -8.33
N ASP A 162 -11.08 6.85 -9.54
CA ASP A 162 -12.53 6.78 -9.82
C ASP A 162 -13.10 5.39 -9.55
N TYR A 163 -12.38 4.35 -9.93
CA TYR A 163 -12.77 2.96 -9.65
C TYR A 163 -12.86 2.71 -8.13
N TYR A 164 -11.86 3.18 -7.38
CA TYR A 164 -11.85 3.06 -5.94
C TYR A 164 -13.00 3.83 -5.28
N GLU A 165 -13.28 5.05 -5.74
CA GLU A 165 -14.37 5.89 -5.22
C GLU A 165 -15.74 5.28 -5.51
N ASN A 166 -15.96 4.75 -6.70
CA ASN A 166 -17.18 4.04 -7.07
C ASN A 166 -17.40 2.79 -6.22
N GLN A 167 -16.38 1.95 -6.05
CA GLN A 167 -16.48 0.79 -5.16
C GLN A 167 -16.82 1.16 -3.72
N TYR A 168 -16.28 2.28 -3.24
CA TYR A 168 -16.61 2.74 -1.91
C TYR A 168 -18.05 3.23 -1.80
N ARG A 169 -18.50 4.00 -2.78
CA ARG A 169 -19.88 4.47 -2.89
C ARG A 169 -20.86 3.31 -2.85
N ASP A 170 -20.60 2.26 -3.60
CA ASP A 170 -21.44 1.07 -3.64
C ASP A 170 -21.51 0.36 -2.27
N ARG A 171 -20.38 0.24 -1.59
CA ARG A 171 -20.34 -0.31 -0.21
C ARG A 171 -21.12 0.55 0.76
N LEU A 172 -21.03 1.87 0.63
CA LEU A 172 -21.75 2.81 1.48
C LEU A 172 -23.25 2.71 1.26
N ILE A 173 -23.70 2.63 0.01
CA ILE A 173 -25.11 2.44 -0.35
C ILE A 173 -25.64 1.12 0.21
N LYS A 174 -24.89 0.01 0.04
CA LYS A 174 -25.26 -1.30 0.60
C LYS A 174 -25.42 -1.26 2.13
N ASN A 175 -24.47 -0.61 2.82
CA ASN A 175 -24.52 -0.48 4.28
C ASN A 175 -25.70 0.40 4.74
N LEU A 176 -25.98 1.49 4.02
CA LEU A 176 -27.14 2.35 4.31
C LEU A 176 -28.45 1.62 4.07
N SER A 177 -28.57 0.88 2.97
CA SER A 177 -29.76 0.07 2.67
C SER A 177 -30.00 -0.99 3.75
N PHE A 178 -28.94 -1.66 4.21
CA PHE A 178 -29.07 -2.63 5.30
C PHE A 178 -29.55 -1.97 6.61
N ARG A 179 -28.97 -0.82 6.97
CA ARG A 179 -29.40 -0.09 8.18
C ARG A 179 -30.82 0.45 8.07
N ALA A 180 -31.18 0.98 6.89
CA ALA A 180 -32.57 1.47 6.65
C ALA A 180 -33.59 0.33 6.83
N LYS A 181 -33.33 -0.85 6.23
CA LYS A 181 -34.17 -2.04 6.39
C LYS A 181 -34.35 -2.46 7.84
N ASN A 182 -33.27 -2.46 8.63
CA ASN A 182 -33.32 -2.81 10.06
C ASN A 182 -34.19 -1.83 10.88
N LEU A 183 -34.36 -0.60 10.39
CA LEU A 183 -35.20 0.43 11.01
C LEU A 183 -36.60 0.52 10.39
N GLY A 184 -36.96 -0.37 9.43
CA GLY A 184 -38.24 -0.38 8.74
C GLY A 184 -38.35 0.63 7.58
N PHE A 185 -37.21 1.19 7.09
CA PHE A 185 -37.19 2.14 5.98
C PHE A 185 -36.59 1.51 4.71
N GLU A 186 -37.01 2.02 3.57
CA GLU A 186 -36.45 1.67 2.26
C GLU A 186 -35.68 2.84 1.65
N LEU A 187 -34.48 2.55 1.13
CA LEU A 187 -33.65 3.55 0.46
C LEU A 187 -34.03 3.61 -1.02
N LYS A 188 -34.52 4.76 -1.50
CA LYS A 188 -34.83 4.98 -2.92
C LYS A 188 -33.83 5.95 -3.55
N LYS A 189 -33.37 5.65 -4.76
CA LYS A 189 -32.54 6.56 -5.55
C LYS A 189 -33.42 7.69 -6.06
N ILE A 190 -33.04 8.93 -5.74
CA ILE A 190 -33.65 10.13 -6.31
C ILE A 190 -32.99 10.38 -7.66
N SER A 191 -33.75 10.37 -8.75
CA SER A 191 -33.27 10.86 -10.05
C SER A 191 -33.30 12.39 -10.00
N CYS A 192 -32.11 13.03 -10.05
CA CYS A 192 -32.02 14.47 -10.31
C CYS A 192 -32.15 14.73 -11.80
#